data_61586af1660c5db27669cac7b169d9b9
#
_entry.id   61586af1660c5db27669cac7b169d9b9
#
_cell.length_a   1.000
_cell.length_b   1.000
_cell.length_c   1.000
_cell.angle_alpha   90.00
_cell.angle_beta   90.00
_cell.angle_gamma   90.00
#
_symmetry.space_group_name_H-M   'P 1'
#
loop_
_entity.id
_entity.type
_entity.pdbx_description
1 polymer ?
#
loop_
_entity_poly.entity_id
_entity_poly.type
_entity_poly.pdbx_seq_one_letter_code
_entity_poly.pdbx_strand_id
1 'polypeptide(L)'
;MDDSQADGTSRFTDRVGDYAAHRPSYPAACIDALLRGMGTPNMLAVADVGAGTGIMARLLAERGPLVVAIEPNTAMREKAETHDRVLIEVGTAEATGLKDGSVDLVVCAQAFHWFDPPAAFAEFRRVLKGTGRLALVWNEVDASTEIGAGYREILDGLATDETPRVRYAAQEDPFAETDLFDDVKKMGFPLEMRHTLDGFIGRALSASYAPKAGAGHAELISRLGDLHATHADGSGEVSLPYVTTTWTAAVKGDEPMVRVGA
;
A
#
# COMPACT_ATOMS: atom_id res chain seq x y z
N MET A 1 -6.62 4.39 -31.46
CA MET A 1 -7.04 3.76 -30.21
C MET A 1 -5.75 3.16 -29.66
N ASP A 2 -5.21 3.82 -28.66
CA ASP A 2 -3.88 3.50 -28.11
C ASP A 2 -4.08 2.50 -26.96
N ASP A 3 -3.59 1.27 -27.17
CA ASP A 3 -3.75 0.11 -26.26
C ASP A 3 -2.68 0.10 -25.14
N SER A 4 -2.20 1.27 -24.73
CA SER A 4 -1.04 1.40 -23.80
C SER A 4 -1.41 1.53 -22.32
N GLN A 5 -2.69 1.46 -21.94
CA GLN A 5 -3.09 1.22 -20.55
C GLN A 5 -3.22 -0.29 -20.31
N ALA A 6 -2.09 -0.98 -20.16
CA ALA A 6 -2.09 -2.32 -19.61
C ALA A 6 -2.66 -2.25 -18.19
N ASP A 7 -3.92 -2.60 -18.10
CA ASP A 7 -4.79 -2.57 -16.95
C ASP A 7 -4.13 -3.25 -15.74
N GLY A 8 -3.72 -2.46 -14.74
CA GLY A 8 -3.15 -2.96 -13.48
C GLY A 8 -4.05 -3.98 -12.78
N THR A 9 -5.36 -3.96 -13.09
CA THR A 9 -6.36 -4.87 -12.52
C THR A 9 -6.22 -6.31 -13.00
N SER A 10 -5.75 -6.56 -14.23
CA SER A 10 -5.61 -7.92 -14.78
C SER A 10 -4.40 -8.69 -14.23
N ARG A 11 -3.35 -8.00 -13.80
CA ARG A 11 -2.09 -8.60 -13.31
C ARG A 11 -2.22 -9.33 -11.98
N PHE A 12 -3.27 -9.06 -11.21
CA PHE A 12 -3.48 -9.65 -9.89
C PHE A 12 -4.43 -10.84 -9.88
N THR A 13 -5.20 -11.07 -10.95
CA THR A 13 -6.24 -12.11 -11.00
C THR A 13 -5.66 -13.52 -10.81
N ASP A 14 -4.48 -13.82 -11.36
CA ASP A 14 -3.85 -15.15 -11.30
C ASP A 14 -3.07 -15.41 -9.99
N ARG A 15 -2.93 -14.39 -9.10
CA ARG A 15 -2.03 -14.42 -7.94
C ARG A 15 -2.72 -14.21 -6.60
N VAL A 16 -4.03 -14.10 -6.58
CA VAL A 16 -4.78 -13.74 -5.37
C VAL A 16 -4.55 -14.71 -4.21
N GLY A 17 -4.23 -16.00 -4.50
CA GLY A 17 -3.90 -17.01 -3.48
C GLY A 17 -2.57 -16.73 -2.78
N ASP A 18 -1.50 -16.55 -3.55
CA ASP A 18 -0.15 -16.28 -3.02
C ASP A 18 -0.04 -14.88 -2.43
N TYR A 19 -0.80 -13.93 -2.99
CA TYR A 19 -0.87 -12.55 -2.53
C TYR A 19 -1.42 -12.43 -1.10
N ALA A 20 -2.50 -13.13 -0.79
CA ALA A 20 -3.12 -13.08 0.53
C ALA A 20 -2.31 -13.80 1.60
N ALA A 21 -1.60 -14.91 1.24
CA ALA A 21 -0.89 -15.76 2.19
C ALA A 21 0.47 -15.20 2.63
N HIS A 22 1.13 -14.36 1.79
CA HIS A 22 2.53 -13.96 2.00
C HIS A 22 2.76 -12.45 2.11
N ARG A 23 1.70 -11.63 2.05
CA ARG A 23 1.87 -10.18 2.25
C ARG A 23 1.99 -9.82 3.72
N PRO A 24 2.96 -8.92 4.05
CA PRO A 24 3.06 -8.37 5.38
C PRO A 24 1.79 -7.63 5.77
N SER A 25 1.32 -7.89 6.99
CA SER A 25 0.35 -7.02 7.65
C SER A 25 1.00 -5.66 7.98
N TYR A 26 0.30 -4.79 8.69
CA TYR A 26 0.83 -3.49 9.08
C TYR A 26 1.00 -3.44 10.60
N PRO A 27 2.07 -2.81 11.13
CA PRO A 27 2.28 -2.66 12.55
C PRO A 27 1.11 -1.94 13.24
N ALA A 28 0.71 -2.41 14.41
CA ALA A 28 -0.35 -1.76 15.21
C ALA A 28 -0.05 -0.26 15.43
N ALA A 29 1.22 0.08 15.71
CA ALA A 29 1.66 1.46 15.88
C ALA A 29 1.47 2.32 14.63
N CYS A 30 1.57 1.74 13.42
CA CYS A 30 1.25 2.41 12.15
C CYS A 30 -0.24 2.75 12.11
N ILE A 31 -1.12 1.79 12.34
CA ILE A 31 -2.58 2.01 12.30
C ILE A 31 -3.00 3.06 13.33
N ASP A 32 -2.45 2.98 14.55
CA ASP A 32 -2.73 3.94 15.61
C ASP A 32 -2.24 5.36 15.26
N ALA A 33 -1.11 5.47 14.54
CA ALA A 33 -0.59 6.75 14.07
C ALA A 33 -1.46 7.38 12.98
N LEU A 34 -2.03 6.58 12.06
CA LEU A 34 -2.95 7.06 11.02
C LEU A 34 -4.20 7.74 11.63
N LEU A 35 -4.72 7.21 12.74
CA LEU A 35 -5.93 7.71 13.41
C LEU A 35 -5.66 8.79 14.46
N ARG A 36 -4.39 9.00 14.82
CA ARG A 36 -4.00 9.92 15.91
C ARG A 36 -4.43 11.36 15.60
N GLY A 37 -5.14 11.96 16.59
CA GLY A 37 -5.57 13.35 16.52
C GLY A 37 -6.80 13.59 15.63
N MET A 38 -7.45 12.54 15.11
CA MET A 38 -8.63 12.66 14.25
C MET A 38 -9.96 12.63 15.04
N GLY A 39 -9.91 12.51 16.35
CA GLY A 39 -11.11 12.44 17.21
C GLY A 39 -11.40 11.02 17.66
N THR A 40 -12.67 10.75 17.97
CA THR A 40 -13.13 9.45 18.48
C THR A 40 -13.21 8.42 17.36
N PRO A 41 -12.44 7.31 17.39
CA PRO A 41 -12.31 6.39 16.25
C PRO A 41 -13.64 5.86 15.70
N ASN A 42 -14.59 5.48 16.57
CA ASN A 42 -15.88 4.95 16.14
C ASN A 42 -16.83 5.96 15.47
N MET A 43 -16.46 7.22 15.45
CA MET A 43 -17.16 8.30 14.76
C MET A 43 -16.53 8.65 13.40
N LEU A 44 -15.36 8.05 13.09
CA LEU A 44 -14.64 8.29 11.85
C LEU A 44 -15.21 7.46 10.70
N ALA A 45 -15.26 8.07 9.53
CA ALA A 45 -15.46 7.42 8.24
C ALA A 45 -14.14 7.40 7.48
N VAL A 46 -13.70 6.24 7.04
CA VAL A 46 -12.42 6.04 6.35
C VAL A 46 -12.66 5.39 4.99
N ALA A 47 -11.94 5.83 3.97
CA ALA A 47 -11.84 5.13 2.69
C ALA A 47 -10.47 4.46 2.58
N ASP A 48 -10.43 3.14 2.35
CA ASP A 48 -9.24 2.38 1.96
C ASP A 48 -9.29 2.18 0.45
N VAL A 49 -8.43 2.88 -0.31
CA VAL A 49 -8.50 2.94 -1.78
C VAL A 49 -7.41 2.10 -2.40
N GLY A 50 -7.78 1.20 -3.31
CA GLY A 50 -6.95 0.10 -3.77
C GLY A 50 -6.80 -0.95 -2.67
N ALA A 51 -7.92 -1.28 -2.01
CA ALA A 51 -7.96 -2.06 -0.79
C ALA A 51 -7.50 -3.53 -0.95
N GLY A 52 -7.49 -4.05 -2.18
CA GLY A 52 -7.12 -5.44 -2.46
C GLY A 52 -8.03 -6.41 -1.70
N THR A 53 -7.43 -7.25 -0.86
CA THR A 53 -8.16 -8.18 0.02
C THR A 53 -8.60 -7.58 1.35
N GLY A 54 -8.51 -6.25 1.53
CA GLY A 54 -9.07 -5.54 2.69
C GLY A 54 -8.24 -5.60 3.98
N ILE A 55 -6.96 -5.96 3.93
CA ILE A 55 -6.10 -6.05 5.12
C ILE A 55 -6.07 -4.71 5.88
N MET A 56 -5.81 -3.60 5.19
CA MET A 56 -5.77 -2.28 5.81
C MET A 56 -7.15 -1.86 6.31
N ALA A 57 -8.20 -2.08 5.51
CA ALA A 57 -9.58 -1.79 5.89
C ALA A 57 -9.98 -2.49 7.20
N ARG A 58 -9.68 -3.78 7.33
CA ARG A 58 -9.94 -4.56 8.54
C ARG A 58 -9.17 -4.00 9.75
N LEU A 59 -7.88 -3.76 9.60
CA LEU A 59 -7.04 -3.25 10.70
C LEU A 59 -7.51 -1.87 11.21
N LEU A 60 -7.98 -1.01 10.32
CA LEU A 60 -8.59 0.28 10.68
C LEU A 60 -9.93 0.07 11.39
N ALA A 61 -10.79 -0.81 10.86
CA ALA A 61 -12.09 -1.11 11.44
C ALA A 61 -12.00 -1.71 12.84
N GLU A 62 -10.98 -2.52 13.13
CA GLU A 62 -10.68 -3.05 14.47
C GLU A 62 -10.37 -1.95 15.50
N ARG A 63 -9.98 -0.73 15.07
CA ARG A 63 -9.78 0.45 15.93
C ARG A 63 -11.04 1.28 16.10
N GLY A 64 -12.13 0.94 15.40
CA GLY A 64 -13.43 1.57 15.56
C GLY A 64 -14.01 2.32 14.35
N PRO A 65 -13.27 2.86 13.39
CA PRO A 65 -13.84 3.53 12.21
C PRO A 65 -14.83 2.67 11.42
N LEU A 66 -15.74 3.34 10.72
CA LEU A 66 -16.44 2.75 9.58
C LEU A 66 -15.54 2.88 8.36
N VAL A 67 -15.28 1.79 7.65
CA VAL A 67 -14.37 1.78 6.51
C VAL A 67 -15.10 1.38 5.24
N VAL A 68 -14.93 2.18 4.18
CA VAL A 68 -15.33 1.80 2.82
C VAL A 68 -14.06 1.40 2.08
N ALA A 69 -13.96 0.12 1.74
CA ALA A 69 -12.86 -0.46 0.98
C ALA A 69 -13.19 -0.38 -0.52
N ILE A 70 -12.43 0.42 -1.26
CA ILE A 70 -12.63 0.66 -2.70
C ILE A 70 -11.61 -0.19 -3.47
N GLU A 71 -12.12 -1.13 -4.30
CA GLU A 71 -11.27 -2.03 -5.07
C GLU A 71 -11.90 -2.34 -6.44
N PRO A 72 -11.23 -2.07 -7.57
CA PRO A 72 -11.78 -2.35 -8.90
C PRO A 72 -11.75 -3.85 -9.26
N ASN A 73 -10.78 -4.63 -8.73
CA ASN A 73 -10.58 -6.03 -9.11
C ASN A 73 -11.58 -6.96 -8.40
N THR A 74 -12.44 -7.64 -9.16
CA THR A 74 -13.46 -8.54 -8.63
C THR A 74 -12.86 -9.70 -7.85
N ALA A 75 -11.78 -10.33 -8.34
CA ALA A 75 -11.16 -11.47 -7.67
C ALA A 75 -10.53 -11.10 -6.31
N MET A 76 -10.06 -9.85 -6.16
CA MET A 76 -9.60 -9.33 -4.87
C MET A 76 -10.77 -9.12 -3.91
N ARG A 77 -11.86 -8.49 -4.37
CA ARG A 77 -13.06 -8.27 -3.55
C ARG A 77 -13.69 -9.58 -3.05
N GLU A 78 -13.76 -10.60 -3.91
CA GLU A 78 -14.31 -11.93 -3.56
C GLU A 78 -13.49 -12.64 -2.47
N LYS A 79 -12.21 -12.31 -2.32
CA LYS A 79 -11.33 -12.86 -1.28
C LYS A 79 -11.12 -11.91 -0.10
N ALA A 80 -11.79 -10.76 -0.09
CA ALA A 80 -11.67 -9.83 1.01
C ALA A 80 -12.29 -10.41 2.28
N GLU A 81 -11.56 -10.25 3.39
CA GLU A 81 -12.05 -10.63 4.70
C GLU A 81 -13.25 -9.78 5.11
N THR A 82 -14.30 -10.41 5.58
CA THR A 82 -15.50 -9.70 6.06
C THR A 82 -15.29 -9.14 7.46
N HIS A 83 -15.77 -7.93 7.69
CA HIS A 83 -15.79 -7.30 9.01
C HIS A 83 -17.03 -6.41 9.12
N ASP A 84 -17.71 -6.40 10.27
CA ASP A 84 -19.01 -5.69 10.47
C ASP A 84 -18.91 -4.18 10.22
N ARG A 85 -17.72 -3.59 10.27
CA ARG A 85 -17.47 -2.17 10.06
C ARG A 85 -16.76 -1.87 8.73
N VAL A 86 -16.66 -2.85 7.83
CA VAL A 86 -16.09 -2.69 6.49
C VAL A 86 -17.16 -2.92 5.44
N LEU A 87 -17.35 -1.94 4.57
CA LEU A 87 -18.13 -2.05 3.35
C LEU A 87 -17.19 -2.11 2.16
N ILE A 88 -17.37 -3.09 1.28
CA ILE A 88 -16.53 -3.26 0.09
C ILE A 88 -17.31 -2.76 -1.12
N GLU A 89 -16.75 -1.80 -1.84
CA GLU A 89 -17.35 -1.15 -2.99
C GLU A 89 -16.47 -1.22 -4.23
N VAL A 90 -17.10 -1.15 -5.39
CA VAL A 90 -16.41 -1.08 -6.69
C VAL A 90 -16.07 0.36 -6.99
N GLY A 91 -14.80 0.65 -7.27
CA GLY A 91 -14.35 1.99 -7.66
C GLY A 91 -12.86 1.99 -7.97
N THR A 92 -12.37 3.10 -8.51
CA THR A 92 -10.94 3.36 -8.72
C THR A 92 -10.48 4.53 -7.85
N ALA A 93 -9.19 4.80 -7.83
CA ALA A 93 -8.64 5.95 -7.11
C ALA A 93 -9.09 7.28 -7.72
N GLU A 94 -9.32 7.30 -9.02
CA GLU A 94 -9.73 8.45 -9.80
C GLU A 94 -11.27 8.66 -9.78
N ALA A 95 -12.03 7.62 -9.37
CA ALA A 95 -13.48 7.63 -9.29
C ALA A 95 -13.96 6.64 -8.22
N THR A 96 -13.90 7.05 -6.96
CA THR A 96 -14.24 6.21 -5.81
C THR A 96 -15.73 5.92 -5.66
N GLY A 97 -16.60 6.73 -6.28
CA GLY A 97 -18.05 6.66 -6.10
C GLY A 97 -18.54 7.27 -4.77
N LEU A 98 -17.64 7.75 -3.92
CA LEU A 98 -18.00 8.38 -2.64
C LEU A 98 -18.54 9.81 -2.85
N LYS A 99 -19.34 10.28 -1.88
CA LYS A 99 -19.86 11.65 -1.88
C LYS A 99 -18.77 12.65 -1.47
N ASP A 100 -18.93 13.89 -1.93
CA ASP A 100 -18.05 15.00 -1.53
C ASP A 100 -18.04 15.16 -0.01
N GLY A 101 -16.85 15.36 0.56
CA GLY A 101 -16.67 15.64 1.97
C GLY A 101 -17.24 14.57 2.91
N SER A 102 -17.26 13.30 2.49
CA SER A 102 -17.91 12.23 3.23
C SER A 102 -17.00 11.46 4.18
N VAL A 103 -15.68 11.50 3.98
CA VAL A 103 -14.72 10.73 4.78
C VAL A 103 -13.74 11.63 5.54
N ASP A 104 -13.29 11.14 6.69
CA ASP A 104 -12.31 11.83 7.54
C ASP A 104 -10.89 11.48 7.11
N LEU A 105 -10.66 10.26 6.60
CA LEU A 105 -9.37 9.74 6.20
C LEU A 105 -9.50 8.96 4.89
N VAL A 106 -8.61 9.21 3.95
CA VAL A 106 -8.33 8.32 2.82
C VAL A 106 -7.00 7.64 3.08
N VAL A 107 -6.94 6.31 2.94
CA VAL A 107 -5.72 5.52 3.02
C VAL A 107 -5.50 4.79 1.70
N CYS A 108 -4.27 4.82 1.19
CA CYS A 108 -3.82 3.99 0.08
C CYS A 108 -2.64 3.14 0.55
N ALA A 109 -2.86 1.87 0.77
CA ALA A 109 -1.86 0.96 1.29
C ALA A 109 -1.31 0.05 0.17
N GLN A 110 -0.06 0.21 -0.22
CA GLN A 110 0.59 -0.54 -1.33
C GLN A 110 -0.12 -0.37 -2.69
N ALA A 111 -0.81 0.75 -2.90
CA ALA A 111 -1.66 0.91 -4.08
C ALA A 111 -1.36 2.17 -4.92
N PHE A 112 -0.92 3.27 -4.31
CA PHE A 112 -0.81 4.58 -4.95
C PHE A 112 0.05 4.60 -6.24
N HIS A 113 1.04 3.73 -6.33
CA HIS A 113 1.90 3.62 -7.53
C HIS A 113 1.20 3.05 -8.78
N TRP A 114 -0.05 2.59 -8.64
CA TRP A 114 -0.90 2.13 -9.75
C TRP A 114 -1.85 3.21 -10.28
N PHE A 115 -1.95 4.33 -9.58
CA PHE A 115 -2.93 5.37 -9.86
C PHE A 115 -2.38 6.43 -10.83
N ASP A 116 -3.28 7.20 -11.41
CA ASP A 116 -2.96 8.49 -12.02
C ASP A 116 -2.91 9.56 -10.91
N PRO A 117 -1.72 10.04 -10.49
CA PRO A 117 -1.61 10.86 -9.30
C PRO A 117 -2.44 12.14 -9.35
N PRO A 118 -2.44 12.95 -10.45
CA PRO A 118 -3.25 14.15 -10.51
C PRO A 118 -4.76 13.88 -10.34
N ALA A 119 -5.27 12.85 -11.02
CA ALA A 119 -6.69 12.49 -10.96
C ALA A 119 -7.05 11.90 -9.59
N ALA A 120 -6.20 11.02 -9.03
CA ALA A 120 -6.38 10.45 -7.70
C ALA A 120 -6.35 11.51 -6.60
N PHE A 121 -5.39 12.45 -6.62
CA PHE A 121 -5.35 13.55 -5.64
C PHE A 121 -6.59 14.44 -5.71
N ALA A 122 -7.08 14.75 -6.91
CA ALA A 122 -8.31 15.53 -7.09
C ALA A 122 -9.52 14.80 -6.50
N GLU A 123 -9.66 13.50 -6.74
CA GLU A 123 -10.73 12.67 -6.18
C GLU A 123 -10.62 12.56 -4.66
N PHE A 124 -9.41 12.31 -4.12
CA PHE A 124 -9.20 12.24 -2.67
C PHE A 124 -9.53 13.57 -2.00
N ARG A 125 -9.14 14.70 -2.59
CA ARG A 125 -9.51 16.03 -2.09
C ARG A 125 -11.02 16.24 -2.09
N ARG A 126 -11.73 15.76 -3.12
CA ARG A 126 -13.19 15.88 -3.25
C ARG A 126 -13.92 15.10 -2.15
N VAL A 127 -13.51 13.85 -1.88
CA VAL A 127 -14.21 12.97 -0.92
C VAL A 127 -13.85 13.25 0.53
N LEU A 128 -12.66 13.83 0.79
CA LEU A 128 -12.23 14.21 2.13
C LEU A 128 -12.99 15.42 2.65
N LYS A 129 -13.37 15.37 3.92
CA LYS A 129 -13.86 16.55 4.67
C LYS A 129 -12.79 17.64 4.69
N GLY A 130 -13.17 18.88 4.92
CA GLY A 130 -12.23 20.01 4.97
C GLY A 130 -11.12 19.89 6.03
N THR A 131 -11.31 19.06 7.06
CA THR A 131 -10.32 18.73 8.09
C THR A 131 -9.76 17.31 7.91
N GLY A 132 -10.00 16.69 6.74
CA GLY A 132 -9.62 15.32 6.46
C GLY A 132 -8.13 15.16 6.21
N ARG A 133 -7.69 13.91 6.18
CA ARG A 133 -6.30 13.52 5.98
C ARG A 133 -6.20 12.48 4.87
N LEU A 134 -5.15 12.59 4.04
CA LEU A 134 -4.70 11.54 3.13
C LEU A 134 -3.51 10.82 3.74
N ALA A 135 -3.47 9.49 3.64
CA ALA A 135 -2.36 8.65 4.08
C ALA A 135 -1.95 7.69 2.96
N LEU A 136 -0.68 7.70 2.61
CA LEU A 136 -0.06 6.78 1.66
C LEU A 136 0.88 5.87 2.45
N VAL A 137 0.76 4.55 2.27
CA VAL A 137 1.44 3.55 3.12
C VAL A 137 2.16 2.51 2.26
N TRP A 138 3.44 2.25 2.58
CA TRP A 138 4.24 1.21 1.93
C TRP A 138 4.97 0.35 2.96
N ASN A 139 5.01 -0.95 2.71
CA ASN A 139 5.91 -1.90 3.37
C ASN A 139 7.09 -2.17 2.43
N GLU A 140 8.28 -1.87 2.87
CA GLU A 140 9.51 -2.14 2.14
C GLU A 140 10.46 -2.99 2.99
N VAL A 141 11.19 -3.89 2.34
CA VAL A 141 12.28 -4.63 3.01
C VAL A 141 13.34 -3.63 3.45
N ASP A 142 13.76 -3.74 4.71
CA ASP A 142 14.81 -2.89 5.27
C ASP A 142 16.20 -3.28 4.73
N ALA A 143 16.62 -2.61 3.68
CA ALA A 143 17.92 -2.83 3.05
C ALA A 143 19.12 -2.32 3.88
N SER A 144 18.91 -1.76 5.06
CA SER A 144 20.00 -1.43 5.98
C SER A 144 20.56 -2.68 6.68
N THR A 145 19.83 -3.79 6.63
CA THR A 145 20.24 -5.09 7.17
C THR A 145 20.88 -5.96 6.09
N GLU A 146 21.77 -6.87 6.47
CA GLU A 146 22.48 -7.75 5.54
C GLU A 146 21.51 -8.62 4.73
N ILE A 147 20.56 -9.30 5.39
CA ILE A 147 19.56 -10.13 4.73
C ILE A 147 18.64 -9.29 3.84
N GLY A 148 18.22 -8.11 4.29
CA GLY A 148 17.35 -7.22 3.52
C GLY A 148 18.05 -6.66 2.28
N ALA A 149 19.32 -6.27 2.39
CA ALA A 149 20.13 -5.82 1.26
C ALA A 149 20.30 -6.95 0.23
N GLY A 150 20.68 -8.16 0.68
CA GLY A 150 20.79 -9.33 -0.21
C GLY A 150 19.49 -9.71 -0.89
N TYR A 151 18.37 -9.66 -0.16
CA TYR A 151 17.05 -9.93 -0.72
C TYR A 151 16.68 -8.93 -1.83
N ARG A 152 16.89 -7.64 -1.61
CA ARG A 152 16.64 -6.60 -2.61
C ARG A 152 17.56 -6.71 -3.81
N GLU A 153 18.86 -6.95 -3.59
CA GLU A 153 19.84 -7.12 -4.67
C GLU A 153 19.44 -8.27 -5.60
N ILE A 154 19.02 -9.42 -5.05
CA ILE A 154 18.57 -10.57 -5.82
C ILE A 154 17.33 -10.22 -6.68
N LEU A 155 16.32 -9.62 -6.06
CA LEU A 155 15.10 -9.23 -6.77
C LEU A 155 15.37 -8.17 -7.84
N ASP A 156 16.18 -7.17 -7.52
CA ASP A 156 16.48 -6.05 -8.41
C ASP A 156 17.34 -6.49 -9.58
N GLY A 157 18.28 -7.42 -9.37
CA GLY A 157 19.14 -7.96 -10.42
C GLY A 157 18.43 -8.86 -11.42
N LEU A 158 17.31 -9.47 -11.04
CA LEU A 158 16.56 -10.42 -11.85
C LEU A 158 15.18 -9.91 -12.31
N ALA A 159 14.86 -8.65 -12.04
CA ALA A 159 13.61 -8.06 -12.46
C ALA A 159 13.43 -8.09 -13.99
N THR A 160 12.25 -8.57 -14.43
CA THR A 160 11.94 -8.79 -15.86
C THR A 160 11.13 -7.67 -16.49
N ASP A 161 10.62 -6.73 -15.69
CA ASP A 161 9.71 -5.68 -16.15
C ASP A 161 10.29 -4.29 -15.83
N GLU A 162 10.19 -3.36 -16.80
CA GLU A 162 10.40 -1.94 -16.59
C GLU A 162 9.21 -1.29 -15.85
N THR A 163 8.37 -2.08 -15.21
CA THR A 163 7.32 -1.53 -14.34
C THR A 163 7.98 -0.46 -13.49
N PRO A 164 7.47 0.78 -13.47
CA PRO A 164 8.08 1.85 -12.69
C PRO A 164 8.30 1.34 -11.29
N ARG A 165 9.54 0.97 -10.97
CA ARG A 165 9.93 0.46 -9.66
C ARG A 165 9.55 1.54 -8.69
N VAL A 166 8.35 1.37 -8.17
CA VAL A 166 7.74 2.24 -7.18
C VAL A 166 8.15 3.69 -7.43
N ARG A 167 7.45 4.35 -8.35
CA ARG A 167 7.64 5.77 -8.66
C ARG A 167 7.61 6.64 -7.40
N TYR A 168 7.14 6.03 -6.34
CA TYR A 168 7.08 6.53 -4.97
C TYR A 168 7.73 5.50 -4.04
N ALA A 169 9.03 5.24 -4.22
CA ALA A 169 9.81 4.63 -3.15
C ALA A 169 9.59 5.46 -1.88
N ALA A 170 9.51 4.80 -0.73
CA ALA A 170 9.28 5.47 0.55
C ALA A 170 10.24 6.65 0.85
N GLN A 171 11.14 6.97 -0.06
CA GLN A 171 12.17 8.00 0.07
C GLN A 171 11.80 9.33 -0.58
N GLU A 172 10.94 9.35 -1.61
CA GLU A 172 10.53 10.58 -2.30
C GLU A 172 9.17 11.04 -1.79
N ASP A 173 9.00 12.35 -1.64
CA ASP A 173 7.74 12.95 -1.20
C ASP A 173 6.65 12.77 -2.28
N PRO A 174 5.64 11.91 -2.05
CA PRO A 174 4.60 11.68 -3.04
C PRO A 174 3.66 12.88 -3.22
N PHE A 175 3.72 13.87 -2.33
CA PHE A 175 2.93 15.10 -2.38
C PHE A 175 3.64 16.26 -3.08
N ALA A 176 4.90 16.10 -3.50
CA ALA A 176 5.69 17.18 -4.08
C ALA A 176 5.08 17.79 -5.36
N GLU A 177 4.26 17.03 -6.08
CA GLU A 177 3.64 17.48 -7.35
C GLU A 177 2.17 17.95 -7.18
N THR A 178 1.68 18.10 -5.92
CA THR A 178 0.30 18.58 -5.67
C THR A 178 0.29 19.72 -4.66
N ASP A 179 -0.62 20.68 -4.86
CA ASP A 179 -0.90 21.78 -3.94
C ASP A 179 -2.23 21.62 -3.18
N LEU A 180 -2.88 20.46 -3.34
CA LEU A 180 -4.19 20.15 -2.71
C LEU A 180 -4.06 19.78 -1.23
N PHE A 181 -2.86 19.43 -0.79
CA PHE A 181 -2.57 18.94 0.56
C PHE A 181 -1.39 19.70 1.16
N ASP A 182 -1.37 19.81 2.49
CA ASP A 182 -0.30 20.43 3.27
C ASP A 182 0.02 19.63 4.54
N ASP A 183 0.88 20.15 5.43
CA ASP A 183 1.30 19.49 6.67
C ASP A 183 1.81 18.05 6.45
N VAL A 184 2.61 17.85 5.39
CA VAL A 184 3.14 16.54 5.01
C VAL A 184 4.05 16.00 6.10
N LYS A 185 3.78 14.78 6.55
CA LYS A 185 4.57 14.08 7.57
C LYS A 185 4.94 12.69 7.10
N LYS A 186 6.21 12.32 7.27
CA LYS A 186 6.71 10.97 7.04
C LYS A 186 7.00 10.29 8.37
N MET A 187 6.57 9.04 8.51
CA MET A 187 6.87 8.20 9.67
C MET A 187 7.26 6.79 9.21
N GLY A 188 8.19 6.15 9.92
CA GLY A 188 8.60 4.77 9.70
C GLY A 188 8.26 3.91 10.91
N PHE A 189 7.77 2.68 10.66
CA PHE A 189 7.42 1.70 11.68
C PHE A 189 8.12 0.39 11.37
N PRO A 190 9.00 -0.14 12.24
CA PRO A 190 9.66 -1.42 12.02
C PRO A 190 8.63 -2.56 12.05
N LEU A 191 8.83 -3.53 11.18
CA LEU A 191 8.05 -4.75 11.11
C LEU A 191 9.01 -5.91 10.80
N GLU A 192 8.98 -6.97 11.59
CA GLU A 192 9.73 -8.19 11.32
C GLU A 192 8.77 -9.29 10.88
N MET A 193 9.16 -10.02 9.86
CA MET A 193 8.41 -11.20 9.41
C MET A 193 9.33 -12.41 9.37
N ARG A 194 8.86 -13.49 10.01
CA ARG A 194 9.55 -14.77 9.94
C ARG A 194 9.07 -15.56 8.75
N HIS A 195 10.01 -16.17 8.07
CA HIS A 195 9.74 -16.96 6.87
C HIS A 195 10.49 -18.29 6.90
N THR A 196 9.77 -19.37 6.64
CA THR A 196 10.38 -20.61 6.13
C THR A 196 10.97 -20.35 4.74
N LEU A 197 11.77 -21.27 4.22
CA LEU A 197 12.33 -21.17 2.86
C LEU A 197 11.22 -20.95 1.81
N ASP A 198 10.15 -21.74 1.87
CA ASP A 198 9.02 -21.62 0.93
C ASP A 198 8.33 -20.26 1.05
N GLY A 199 8.11 -19.77 2.29
CA GLY A 199 7.54 -18.44 2.54
C GLY A 199 8.44 -17.30 2.04
N PHE A 200 9.75 -17.44 2.20
CA PHE A 200 10.74 -16.45 1.75
C PHE A 200 10.77 -16.33 0.22
N ILE A 201 10.78 -17.47 -0.47
CA ILE A 201 10.69 -17.55 -1.93
C ILE A 201 9.30 -17.08 -2.42
N GLY A 202 8.22 -17.57 -1.79
CA GLY A 202 6.85 -17.19 -2.12
C GLY A 202 6.63 -15.68 -2.03
N ARG A 203 7.21 -15.02 -1.00
CA ARG A 203 7.19 -13.57 -0.85
C ARG A 203 7.88 -12.86 -2.03
N ALA A 204 9.04 -13.35 -2.48
CA ALA A 204 9.74 -12.81 -3.64
C ALA A 204 8.91 -12.96 -4.93
N LEU A 205 8.36 -14.16 -5.15
CA LEU A 205 7.54 -14.48 -6.33
C LEU A 205 6.20 -13.71 -6.36
N SER A 206 5.73 -13.20 -5.23
CA SER A 206 4.55 -12.33 -5.15
C SER A 206 4.81 -10.93 -5.72
N ALA A 207 6.07 -10.52 -5.91
CA ALA A 207 6.40 -9.26 -6.55
C ALA A 207 6.03 -9.29 -8.05
N SER A 208 5.46 -8.19 -8.56
CA SER A 208 4.98 -8.10 -9.95
C SER A 208 6.11 -8.25 -10.97
N TYR A 209 7.31 -7.85 -10.61
CA TYR A 209 8.53 -7.82 -11.43
C TYR A 209 9.41 -9.07 -11.27
N ALA A 210 9.08 -10.00 -10.37
CA ALA A 210 9.85 -11.22 -10.21
C ALA A 210 9.66 -12.17 -11.41
N PRO A 211 10.75 -12.80 -11.92
CA PRO A 211 10.67 -13.75 -13.03
C PRO A 211 9.88 -15.00 -12.60
N LYS A 212 8.94 -15.45 -13.46
CA LYS A 212 8.00 -16.55 -13.14
C LYS A 212 8.31 -17.86 -13.81
N ALA A 213 9.20 -17.87 -14.79
CA ALA A 213 9.59 -19.04 -15.56
C ALA A 213 10.98 -18.85 -16.16
N GLY A 214 11.53 -19.95 -16.67
CA GLY A 214 12.82 -19.94 -17.35
C GLY A 214 14.04 -19.83 -16.44
N ALA A 215 15.18 -19.47 -17.02
CA ALA A 215 16.46 -19.42 -16.31
C ALA A 215 16.49 -18.41 -15.16
N GLY A 216 15.90 -17.22 -15.37
CA GLY A 216 15.82 -16.18 -14.33
C GLY A 216 15.02 -16.62 -13.10
N HIS A 217 13.92 -17.36 -13.29
CA HIS A 217 13.15 -17.94 -12.20
C HIS A 217 13.96 -18.97 -11.38
N ALA A 218 14.68 -19.87 -12.09
CA ALA A 218 15.52 -20.87 -11.42
C ALA A 218 16.68 -20.19 -10.65
N GLU A 219 17.29 -19.17 -11.22
CA GLU A 219 18.34 -18.38 -10.57
C GLU A 219 17.80 -17.64 -9.33
N LEU A 220 16.60 -17.03 -9.42
CA LEU A 220 15.95 -16.37 -8.29
C LEU A 220 15.77 -17.34 -7.12
N ILE A 221 15.23 -18.53 -7.37
CA ILE A 221 15.00 -19.54 -6.32
C ILE A 221 16.34 -19.99 -5.72
N SER A 222 17.36 -20.24 -6.55
CA SER A 222 18.68 -20.66 -6.06
C SER A 222 19.31 -19.61 -5.17
N ARG A 223 19.40 -18.35 -5.61
CA ARG A 223 20.02 -17.27 -4.85
C ARG A 223 19.26 -16.95 -3.54
N LEU A 224 17.93 -17.00 -3.57
CA LEU A 224 17.13 -16.85 -2.35
C LEU A 224 17.32 -18.02 -1.39
N GLY A 225 17.49 -19.26 -1.92
CA GLY A 225 17.80 -20.44 -1.12
C GLY A 225 19.13 -20.30 -0.38
N ASP A 226 20.18 -19.84 -1.07
CA ASP A 226 21.50 -19.61 -0.50
C ASP A 226 21.45 -18.49 0.57
N LEU A 227 20.76 -17.40 0.29
CA LEU A 227 20.56 -16.31 1.25
C LEU A 227 19.82 -16.78 2.51
N HIS A 228 18.73 -17.55 2.31
CA HIS A 228 17.97 -18.14 3.41
C HIS A 228 18.85 -19.08 4.25
N ALA A 229 19.59 -19.99 3.63
CA ALA A 229 20.46 -20.93 4.34
C ALA A 229 21.56 -20.22 5.17
N THR A 230 22.03 -19.05 4.70
CA THR A 230 23.05 -18.25 5.41
C THR A 230 22.49 -17.60 6.68
N HIS A 231 21.21 -17.23 6.68
CA HIS A 231 20.58 -16.45 7.76
C HIS A 231 19.53 -17.24 8.58
N ALA A 232 19.25 -18.49 8.22
CA ALA A 232 18.29 -19.31 8.95
C ALA A 232 18.74 -19.59 10.39
N ASP A 233 17.80 -19.43 11.32
CA ASP A 233 18.03 -19.77 12.72
C ASP A 233 17.88 -21.30 13.00
N GLY A 234 17.98 -21.68 14.28
CA GLY A 234 17.85 -23.08 14.70
C GLY A 234 16.46 -23.72 14.43
N SER A 235 15.45 -22.94 14.07
CA SER A 235 14.14 -23.44 13.64
C SER A 235 14.01 -23.60 12.11
N GLY A 236 15.04 -23.19 11.37
CA GLY A 236 15.03 -23.20 9.91
C GLY A 236 14.26 -22.03 9.29
N GLU A 237 14.03 -20.96 10.04
CA GLU A 237 13.37 -19.74 9.55
C GLU A 237 14.34 -18.55 9.51
N VAL A 238 14.05 -17.61 8.64
CA VAL A 238 14.72 -16.30 8.62
C VAL A 238 13.80 -15.20 9.10
N SER A 239 14.35 -14.20 9.80
CA SER A 239 13.67 -12.94 10.07
C SER A 239 14.02 -11.95 8.97
N LEU A 240 13.03 -11.58 8.14
CA LEU A 240 13.17 -10.54 7.12
C LEU A 240 12.58 -9.24 7.67
N PRO A 241 13.42 -8.23 7.94
CA PRO A 241 12.96 -6.95 8.46
C PRO A 241 12.37 -6.08 7.35
N TYR A 242 11.30 -5.35 7.71
CA TYR A 242 10.62 -4.35 6.90
C TYR A 242 10.53 -3.02 7.64
N VAL A 243 10.34 -1.98 6.87
CA VAL A 243 9.86 -0.69 7.37
C VAL A 243 8.52 -0.40 6.71
N THR A 244 7.48 -0.22 7.53
CA THR A 244 6.23 0.37 7.08
C THR A 244 6.39 1.88 7.09
N THR A 245 6.48 2.49 5.92
CA THR A 245 6.54 3.94 5.78
C THR A 245 5.15 4.50 5.53
N THR A 246 4.79 5.54 6.27
CA THR A 246 3.58 6.31 6.04
C THR A 246 3.93 7.73 5.66
N TRP A 247 3.25 8.25 4.66
CA TRP A 247 3.19 9.65 4.34
C TRP A 247 1.77 10.14 4.60
N THR A 248 1.59 11.15 5.42
CA THR A 248 0.28 11.72 5.72
C THR A 248 0.28 13.20 5.41
N ALA A 249 -0.83 13.70 4.86
CA ALA A 249 -1.01 15.12 4.59
C ALA A 249 -2.44 15.55 4.93
N ALA A 250 -2.62 16.77 5.39
CA ALA A 250 -3.92 17.37 5.65
C ALA A 250 -4.49 17.96 4.35
N VAL A 251 -5.83 18.01 4.26
CA VAL A 251 -6.49 18.77 3.20
C VAL A 251 -6.09 20.24 3.37
N LYS A 252 -5.53 20.83 2.32
CA LYS A 252 -5.21 22.26 2.33
C LYS A 252 -6.49 23.07 2.43
N GLY A 253 -6.57 23.95 3.43
CA GLY A 253 -7.69 24.87 3.60
C GLY A 253 -7.83 25.80 2.39
N ASP A 254 -9.06 26.08 1.97
CA ASP A 254 -9.29 27.13 0.99
C ASP A 254 -8.79 28.45 1.60
N GLU A 255 -7.83 29.12 0.95
CA GLU A 255 -7.47 30.47 1.36
C GLU A 255 -8.74 31.35 1.34
N PRO A 256 -9.02 32.12 2.38
CA PRO A 256 -10.16 33.01 2.35
C PRO A 256 -9.98 33.95 1.17
N MET A 257 -10.90 33.90 0.20
CA MET A 257 -10.91 34.86 -0.91
C MET A 257 -10.88 36.27 -0.29
N VAL A 258 -9.72 36.91 -0.35
CA VAL A 258 -9.61 38.35 -0.05
C VAL A 258 -10.48 39.05 -1.11
N ARG A 259 -11.72 39.38 -0.74
CA ARG A 259 -12.53 40.30 -1.54
C ARG A 259 -11.79 41.63 -1.50
N VAL A 260 -11.02 41.89 -2.56
CA VAL A 260 -10.54 43.25 -2.82
C VAL A 260 -11.80 44.07 -3.04
N GLY A 261 -12.19 44.85 -2.03
CA GLY A 261 -13.31 45.75 -2.07
C GLY A 261 -13.08 46.78 -3.18
N ALA A 262 -14.09 47.00 -3.99
CA ALA A 262 -14.16 48.06 -4.99
C ALA A 262 -14.29 49.44 -4.32
#